data_444db111115dfac5deb9656b95633049
#
_entry.id   444db111115dfac5deb9656b95633049
#
_cell.length_a   1.000
_cell.length_b   1.000
_cell.length_c   1.000
_cell.angle_alpha   90.00
_cell.angle_beta   90.00
_cell.angle_gamma   90.00
#
_symmetry.space_group_name_H-M   'P 1'
#
loop_
_entity.id
_entity.type
_entity.pdbx_description
1 polymer ?
#
loop_
_entity_poly.entity_id
_entity_poly.type
_entity_poly.pdbx_seq_one_letter_code
_entity_poly.pdbx_strand_id
1 'polypeptide(L)'
;MKSENSFTAFCLISTLLRRVSSARHLVNLDKMKIFAVGMNYLEHNKELHGSLFKPEEPVIFTKADSAVLKDHKPFFIPDHMGRIDYETEIVVRISKLGKNISERFAHRYYDAVTVGIDFTARELQKKLRSEGKPWDLCKGFDGSAALGEWVSIEKFRDIQAVHFHLDINGNTVQEGCTSDMLYRVDQLIAYISQYFTLKTGDILYTGTPAGVGPVHIDDHLEGYIED
;
A
#
# COMPACT_ATOMS: atom_id res chain seq x y z
N MET A 1 7.48 -30.03 -30.89
CA MET A 1 7.53 -28.58 -31.04
C MET A 1 6.52 -28.02 -30.02
N LYS A 2 7.00 -27.63 -28.83
CA LYS A 2 6.19 -26.93 -27.82
C LYS A 2 6.52 -25.46 -27.99
N SER A 3 5.53 -24.66 -28.33
CA SER A 3 5.64 -23.21 -28.36
C SER A 3 5.63 -22.70 -26.92
N GLU A 4 6.77 -22.24 -26.45
CA GLU A 4 6.88 -21.44 -25.23
C GLU A 4 6.36 -20.04 -25.54
N ASN A 5 5.10 -19.78 -25.22
CA ASN A 5 4.60 -18.42 -25.14
C ASN A 5 4.77 -17.93 -23.68
N SER A 6 5.92 -17.36 -23.39
CA SER A 6 6.13 -16.54 -22.21
C SER A 6 5.41 -15.20 -22.43
N PHE A 7 4.24 -15.04 -21.83
CA PHE A 7 3.52 -13.76 -21.82
C PHE A 7 3.98 -12.94 -20.62
N THR A 8 4.59 -11.80 -20.92
CA THR A 8 5.04 -10.83 -19.92
C THR A 8 3.93 -9.79 -19.75
N ALA A 9 3.36 -9.71 -18.54
CA ALA A 9 2.41 -8.66 -18.21
C ALA A 9 3.17 -7.39 -17.81
N PHE A 10 2.83 -6.25 -18.40
CA PHE A 10 3.38 -4.95 -18.06
C PHE A 10 2.32 -4.16 -17.31
N CYS A 11 2.54 -3.91 -16.04
CA CYS A 11 1.82 -2.92 -15.25
C CYS A 11 2.78 -1.76 -15.00
N LEU A 12 2.58 -0.63 -15.69
CA LEU A 12 3.36 0.59 -15.50
C LEU A 12 2.59 1.48 -14.52
N ILE A 13 3.19 1.77 -13.37
CA ILE A 13 2.66 2.79 -12.46
C ILE A 13 3.37 4.09 -12.80
N SER A 14 2.68 4.99 -13.47
CA SER A 14 3.12 6.37 -13.66
C SER A 14 2.33 7.29 -12.73
N THR A 15 3.04 8.05 -11.90
CA THR A 15 2.44 9.09 -11.08
C THR A 15 2.68 10.43 -11.78
N LEU A 16 1.62 11.03 -12.34
CA LEU A 16 1.69 12.33 -12.98
C LEU A 16 1.58 13.42 -11.90
N LEU A 17 2.69 13.69 -11.22
CA LEU A 17 2.84 14.92 -10.47
C LEU A 17 3.57 15.94 -11.33
N ARG A 18 3.02 17.15 -11.49
CA ARG A 18 3.73 18.29 -12.09
C ARG A 18 5.10 18.41 -11.44
N ARG A 19 6.16 18.34 -12.25
CA ARG A 19 7.55 18.42 -11.86
C ARG A 19 7.80 19.56 -10.89
N VAL A 20 8.10 19.21 -9.65
CA VAL A 20 8.86 20.09 -8.75
C VAL A 20 10.16 19.36 -8.46
N SER A 21 11.27 19.94 -8.92
CA SER A 21 12.63 19.48 -8.64
C SER A 21 12.82 19.32 -7.14
N SER A 22 13.03 18.11 -6.67
CA SER A 22 13.36 17.82 -5.28
C SER A 22 14.61 16.94 -5.23
N ALA A 23 15.51 17.30 -4.34
CA ALA A 23 16.72 16.55 -4.05
C ALA A 23 16.37 15.08 -3.77
N ARG A 24 16.99 14.17 -4.51
CA ARG A 24 16.85 12.72 -4.34
C ARG A 24 17.38 12.34 -2.94
N HIS A 25 16.51 12.22 -1.97
CA HIS A 25 16.81 11.41 -0.80
C HIS A 25 16.79 9.95 -1.26
N LEU A 26 17.95 9.38 -1.49
CA LEU A 26 18.11 7.93 -1.66
C LEU A 26 17.69 7.27 -0.33
N VAL A 27 16.42 6.87 -0.24
CA VAL A 27 16.00 5.94 0.80
C VAL A 27 16.77 4.66 0.54
N ASN A 28 17.58 4.23 1.52
CA ASN A 28 18.29 2.97 1.45
C ASN A 28 17.26 1.83 1.59
N LEU A 29 16.68 1.41 0.47
CA LEU A 29 15.63 0.39 0.40
C LEU A 29 16.12 -1.01 0.86
N ASP A 30 17.44 -1.20 1.00
CA ASP A 30 18.03 -2.52 1.30
C ASP A 30 17.85 -2.99 2.75
N LYS A 31 17.21 -2.19 3.62
CA LYS A 31 17.02 -2.53 5.06
C LYS A 31 15.75 -1.92 5.65
N MET A 32 14.73 -1.66 4.86
CA MET A 32 13.48 -1.09 5.39
C MET A 32 12.50 -2.21 5.79
N LYS A 33 11.66 -1.90 6.75
CA LYS A 33 10.47 -2.69 7.04
C LYS A 33 9.27 -2.11 6.30
N ILE A 34 8.42 -2.99 5.81
CA ILE A 34 7.16 -2.63 5.19
C ILE A 34 6.06 -3.12 6.13
N PHE A 35 5.40 -2.18 6.77
CA PHE A 35 4.18 -2.44 7.52
C PHE A 35 2.97 -2.19 6.63
N ALA A 36 1.93 -2.98 6.81
CA ALA A 36 0.67 -2.79 6.13
C ALA A 36 -0.51 -3.04 7.09
N VAL A 37 -1.62 -2.38 6.80
CA VAL A 37 -2.80 -2.40 7.67
C VAL A 37 -3.97 -2.98 6.90
N GLY A 38 -4.47 -4.11 7.35
CA GLY A 38 -5.70 -4.67 6.84
C GLY A 38 -6.94 -4.09 7.51
N MET A 39 -8.07 -4.08 6.79
CA MET A 39 -9.39 -3.75 7.32
C MET A 39 -9.52 -2.34 7.92
N ASN A 40 -8.83 -1.35 7.36
CA ASN A 40 -8.80 0.02 7.86
C ASN A 40 -9.85 0.97 7.24
N TYR A 41 -10.71 0.46 6.35
CA TYR A 41 -11.83 1.20 5.76
C TYR A 41 -13.12 0.40 5.90
N LEU A 42 -14.17 1.06 6.42
CA LEU A 42 -15.41 0.38 6.79
C LEU A 42 -16.15 -0.22 5.58
N GLU A 43 -16.23 0.53 4.48
CA GLU A 43 -16.92 0.07 3.26
C GLU A 43 -16.14 -1.07 2.57
N HIS A 44 -14.81 -1.05 2.63
CA HIS A 44 -14.00 -2.18 2.16
C HIS A 44 -14.25 -3.44 3.01
N ASN A 45 -14.38 -3.29 4.33
CA ASN A 45 -14.72 -4.42 5.20
C ASN A 45 -16.08 -5.01 4.85
N LYS A 46 -17.07 -4.16 4.53
CA LYS A 46 -18.38 -4.59 4.06
C LYS A 46 -18.29 -5.31 2.71
N GLU A 47 -17.51 -4.80 1.77
CA GLU A 47 -17.28 -5.41 0.46
C GLU A 47 -16.74 -6.85 0.59
N LEU A 48 -15.76 -7.05 1.48
CA LEU A 48 -15.10 -8.35 1.65
C LEU A 48 -15.81 -9.32 2.58
N HIS A 49 -16.60 -8.83 3.54
CA HIS A 49 -17.20 -9.62 4.61
C HIS A 49 -18.73 -9.63 4.60
N GLY A 50 -19.36 -8.81 3.74
CA GLY A 50 -20.82 -8.67 3.70
C GLY A 50 -21.43 -7.95 4.90
N SER A 51 -20.61 -7.43 5.83
CA SER A 51 -21.06 -6.69 7.00
C SER A 51 -20.08 -5.58 7.37
N LEU A 52 -20.61 -4.51 7.96
CA LEU A 52 -19.81 -3.44 8.53
C LEU A 52 -19.10 -3.97 9.78
N PHE A 53 -17.81 -4.18 9.70
CA PHE A 53 -16.96 -4.68 10.77
C PHE A 53 -15.81 -3.73 11.03
N LYS A 54 -15.67 -3.31 12.27
CA LYS A 54 -14.49 -2.55 12.74
C LYS A 54 -13.69 -3.46 13.68
N PRO A 55 -12.43 -3.76 13.36
CA PRO A 55 -11.54 -4.44 14.31
C PRO A 55 -11.40 -3.63 15.61
N GLU A 56 -11.25 -4.29 16.75
CA GLU A 56 -11.00 -3.61 18.03
C GLU A 56 -9.62 -2.96 18.07
N GLU A 57 -8.65 -3.53 17.34
CA GLU A 57 -7.28 -3.05 17.19
C GLU A 57 -6.87 -3.08 15.71
N PRO A 58 -5.86 -2.27 15.30
CA PRO A 58 -5.31 -2.32 13.95
C PRO A 58 -4.82 -3.72 13.58
N VAL A 59 -5.21 -4.22 12.42
CA VAL A 59 -4.74 -5.50 11.88
C VAL A 59 -3.46 -5.25 11.10
N ILE A 60 -2.31 -5.56 11.70
CA ILE A 60 -1.00 -5.29 11.11
C ILE A 60 -0.42 -6.56 10.52
N PHE A 61 0.13 -6.45 9.32
CA PHE A 61 0.99 -7.45 8.71
C PHE A 61 2.24 -6.77 8.12
N THR A 62 3.21 -7.57 7.73
CA THR A 62 4.45 -7.06 7.13
C THR A 62 4.63 -7.65 5.74
N LYS A 63 5.35 -6.93 4.89
CA LYS A 63 5.84 -7.44 3.62
C LYS A 63 7.36 -7.53 3.67
N ALA A 64 7.93 -8.49 2.94
CA ALA A 64 9.37 -8.54 2.74
C ALA A 64 9.87 -7.29 2.01
N ASP A 65 11.12 -6.92 2.19
CA ASP A 65 11.74 -5.80 1.45
C ASP A 65 11.82 -6.07 -0.06
N SER A 66 11.91 -7.35 -0.46
CA SER A 66 11.81 -7.80 -1.85
C SER A 66 10.43 -7.57 -2.49
N ALA A 67 9.39 -7.33 -1.67
CA ALA A 67 8.05 -7.01 -2.17
C ALA A 67 7.98 -5.66 -2.88
N VAL A 68 8.94 -4.74 -2.63
CA VAL A 68 8.93 -3.43 -3.28
C VAL A 68 9.16 -3.55 -4.78
N LEU A 69 8.20 -3.05 -5.54
CA LEU A 69 8.36 -2.87 -6.98
C LEU A 69 9.25 -1.64 -7.23
N LYS A 70 10.50 -1.90 -7.60
CA LYS A 70 11.55 -0.85 -7.74
C LYS A 70 11.53 -0.23 -9.13
N ASP A 71 11.95 1.04 -9.20
CA ASP A 71 12.33 1.74 -10.43
C ASP A 71 11.20 1.81 -11.48
N HIS A 72 9.94 1.89 -11.07
CA HIS A 72 8.77 1.88 -11.96
C HIS A 72 8.79 0.72 -12.96
N LYS A 73 9.36 -0.43 -12.56
CA LYS A 73 9.39 -1.62 -13.38
C LYS A 73 7.98 -2.21 -13.51
N PRO A 74 7.71 -2.92 -14.61
CA PRO A 74 6.44 -3.61 -14.74
C PRO A 74 6.27 -4.65 -13.64
N PHE A 75 5.05 -4.73 -13.12
CA PHE A 75 4.64 -5.81 -12.23
C PHE A 75 4.35 -7.06 -13.07
N PHE A 76 4.99 -8.16 -12.72
CA PHE A 76 4.75 -9.46 -13.36
C PHE A 76 3.75 -10.24 -12.53
N ILE A 77 2.58 -10.54 -13.11
CA ILE A 77 1.55 -11.35 -12.45
C ILE A 77 2.07 -12.79 -12.32
N PRO A 78 2.20 -13.33 -11.08
CA PRO A 78 2.71 -14.69 -10.90
C PRO A 78 1.70 -15.75 -11.37
N ASP A 79 2.07 -16.62 -12.31
CA ASP A 79 1.20 -17.64 -12.91
C ASP A 79 0.56 -18.60 -11.90
N HIS A 80 1.23 -18.86 -10.78
CA HIS A 80 0.81 -19.86 -9.78
C HIS A 80 -0.09 -19.30 -8.67
N MET A 81 -0.36 -17.99 -8.64
CA MET A 81 -1.09 -17.34 -7.54
C MET A 81 -2.56 -17.08 -7.83
N GLY A 82 -3.01 -17.35 -9.07
CA GLY A 82 -4.36 -17.06 -9.51
C GLY A 82 -4.62 -15.56 -9.64
N ARG A 83 -5.82 -15.11 -9.26
CA ARG A 83 -6.23 -13.71 -9.38
C ARG A 83 -5.42 -12.82 -8.44
N ILE A 84 -4.80 -11.78 -9.01
CA ILE A 84 -4.16 -10.69 -8.28
C ILE A 84 -5.06 -9.46 -8.36
N ASP A 85 -5.37 -8.88 -7.19
CA ASP A 85 -6.13 -7.64 -7.08
C ASP A 85 -5.22 -6.47 -6.76
N TYR A 86 -5.61 -5.26 -7.25
CA TYR A 86 -5.06 -4.01 -6.75
C TYR A 86 -5.78 -3.60 -5.45
N GLU A 87 -5.03 -3.05 -4.54
CA GLU A 87 -5.49 -2.36 -3.34
C GLU A 87 -4.73 -1.03 -3.26
N THR A 88 -5.36 0.06 -3.65
CA THR A 88 -4.73 1.39 -3.70
C THR A 88 -4.73 2.01 -2.31
N GLU A 89 -3.59 2.50 -1.88
CA GLU A 89 -3.38 2.99 -0.51
C GLU A 89 -2.55 4.27 -0.48
N ILE A 90 -2.81 5.12 0.50
CA ILE A 90 -1.82 6.09 0.94
C ILE A 90 -0.74 5.33 1.70
N VAL A 91 0.50 5.57 1.32
CA VAL A 91 1.69 4.98 1.96
C VAL A 91 2.49 6.09 2.63
N VAL A 92 2.89 5.88 3.88
CA VAL A 92 3.59 6.85 4.71
C VAL A 92 5.05 6.43 4.88
N ARG A 93 5.98 7.38 4.76
CA ARG A 93 7.41 7.13 4.99
C ARG A 93 7.82 7.57 6.38
N ILE A 94 8.43 6.66 7.14
CA ILE A 94 8.99 6.96 8.46
C ILE A 94 10.32 7.71 8.30
N SER A 95 10.44 8.84 8.99
CA SER A 95 11.60 9.74 8.91
C SER A 95 12.50 9.71 10.13
N LYS A 96 12.07 9.07 11.24
CA LYS A 96 12.83 9.03 12.50
C LYS A 96 12.79 7.66 13.16
N LEU A 97 13.88 7.33 13.84
CA LEU A 97 13.94 6.20 14.77
C LEU A 97 12.98 6.43 15.93
N GLY A 98 12.13 5.44 16.24
CA GLY A 98 11.19 5.51 17.35
C GLY A 98 10.70 4.16 17.86
N LYS A 99 10.40 4.12 19.14
CA LYS A 99 9.81 2.99 19.87
C LYS A 99 8.87 3.53 20.93
N ASN A 100 7.71 2.89 21.16
CA ASN A 100 6.69 3.35 22.10
C ASN A 100 6.30 4.83 21.89
N ILE A 101 6.05 5.20 20.65
CA ILE A 101 5.71 6.57 20.26
C ILE A 101 4.29 6.88 20.76
N SER A 102 4.14 7.98 21.50
CA SER A 102 2.81 8.47 21.88
C SER A 102 2.11 9.06 20.66
N GLU A 103 0.82 8.76 20.49
CA GLU A 103 -0.01 9.23 19.37
C GLU A 103 0.14 10.75 19.13
N ARG A 104 0.06 11.56 20.21
CA ARG A 104 0.22 13.03 20.15
C ARG A 104 1.52 13.51 19.50
N PHE A 105 2.54 12.65 19.40
CA PHE A 105 3.85 12.97 18.82
C PHE A 105 4.14 12.21 17.51
N ALA A 106 3.25 11.31 17.09
CA ALA A 106 3.46 10.46 15.92
C ALA A 106 3.70 11.25 14.64
N HIS A 107 3.04 12.41 14.48
CA HIS A 107 3.23 13.33 13.35
C HIS A 107 4.69 13.80 13.15
N ARG A 108 5.58 13.60 14.12
CA ARG A 108 7.01 13.96 14.04
C ARG A 108 7.88 12.85 13.46
N TYR A 109 7.29 11.69 13.18
CA TYR A 109 8.02 10.48 12.77
C TYR A 109 7.84 10.11 11.31
N TYR A 110 7.08 10.86 10.54
CA TYR A 110 6.93 10.71 9.10
C TYR A 110 7.08 12.07 8.39
N ASP A 111 7.50 12.06 7.13
CA ASP A 111 7.84 13.27 6.37
C ASP A 111 7.26 13.31 4.96
N ALA A 112 6.79 12.19 4.45
CA ALA A 112 6.28 12.09 3.10
C ALA A 112 5.22 11.00 2.97
N VAL A 113 4.38 11.15 1.97
CA VAL A 113 3.39 10.16 1.54
C VAL A 113 3.52 9.88 0.05
N THR A 114 2.98 8.75 -0.38
CA THR A 114 2.80 8.41 -1.78
C THR A 114 1.53 7.60 -1.96
N VAL A 115 1.05 7.46 -3.19
CA VAL A 115 0.12 6.39 -3.55
C VAL A 115 0.93 5.12 -3.77
N GLY A 116 0.47 4.03 -3.17
CA GLY A 116 1.01 2.70 -3.43
C GLY A 116 -0.10 1.72 -3.78
N ILE A 117 0.30 0.55 -4.26
CA ILE A 117 -0.61 -0.57 -4.48
C ILE A 117 -0.13 -1.77 -3.68
N ASP A 118 -1.00 -2.28 -2.81
CA ASP A 118 -0.84 -3.55 -2.12
C ASP A 118 -1.42 -4.66 -3.01
N PHE A 119 -0.62 -5.19 -3.93
CA PHE A 119 -1.05 -6.31 -4.76
C PHE A 119 -1.34 -7.54 -3.91
N THR A 120 -2.52 -8.11 -4.13
CA THR A 120 -3.07 -9.16 -3.28
C THR A 120 -3.44 -10.39 -4.10
N ALA A 121 -2.82 -11.54 -3.80
CA ALA A 121 -3.26 -12.83 -4.35
C ALA A 121 -4.57 -13.24 -3.68
N ARG A 122 -5.70 -12.82 -4.27
CA ARG A 122 -7.02 -12.82 -3.61
C ARG A 122 -7.53 -14.20 -3.23
N GLU A 123 -7.38 -15.18 -4.12
CA GLU A 123 -7.83 -16.55 -3.85
C GLU A 123 -6.98 -17.21 -2.76
N LEU A 124 -5.65 -17.00 -2.82
CA LEU A 124 -4.73 -17.46 -1.80
C LEU A 124 -5.02 -16.82 -0.44
N GLN A 125 -5.35 -15.51 -0.41
CA GLN A 125 -5.75 -14.82 0.82
C GLN A 125 -6.99 -15.46 1.44
N LYS A 126 -8.05 -15.72 0.64
CA LYS A 126 -9.26 -16.40 1.13
C LYS A 126 -8.94 -17.75 1.75
N LYS A 127 -8.10 -18.55 1.09
CA LYS A 127 -7.66 -19.85 1.58
C LYS A 127 -6.90 -19.72 2.91
N LEU A 128 -5.85 -18.86 2.96
CA LEU A 128 -5.05 -18.68 4.17
C LEU A 128 -5.89 -18.20 5.35
N ARG A 129 -6.84 -17.28 5.11
CA ARG A 129 -7.77 -16.81 6.15
C ARG A 129 -8.65 -17.94 6.68
N SER A 130 -9.25 -18.76 5.81
CA SER A 130 -10.10 -19.88 6.24
C SER A 130 -9.35 -20.93 7.04
N GLU A 131 -8.03 -21.04 6.82
CA GLU A 131 -7.14 -21.96 7.52
C GLU A 131 -6.46 -21.32 8.75
N GLY A 132 -6.71 -20.04 9.05
CA GLY A 132 -6.04 -19.30 10.15
C GLY A 132 -4.54 -19.14 9.96
N LYS A 133 -4.05 -19.12 8.71
CA LYS A 133 -2.64 -18.99 8.36
C LYS A 133 -2.23 -17.53 8.14
N PRO A 134 -0.92 -17.21 8.32
CA PRO A 134 -0.37 -15.88 8.02
C PRO A 134 -0.58 -15.46 6.56
N TRP A 135 -0.57 -14.13 6.31
CA TRP A 135 -0.83 -13.54 4.99
C TRP A 135 0.42 -13.31 4.14
N ASP A 136 1.59 -13.66 4.64
CA ASP A 136 2.87 -13.38 3.97
C ASP A 136 2.90 -13.82 2.51
N LEU A 137 2.40 -15.04 2.22
CA LEU A 137 2.39 -15.57 0.85
C LEU A 137 1.44 -14.84 -0.10
N CYS A 138 0.35 -14.28 0.39
CA CYS A 138 -0.65 -13.60 -0.44
C CYS A 138 -0.47 -12.09 -0.50
N LYS A 139 0.34 -11.52 0.39
CA LYS A 139 0.55 -10.08 0.55
C LYS A 139 2.03 -9.64 0.43
N GLY A 140 2.98 -10.53 0.76
CA GLY A 140 4.40 -10.20 0.87
C GLY A 140 5.28 -10.74 -0.27
N PHE A 141 4.69 -11.23 -1.36
CA PHE A 141 5.43 -11.78 -2.49
C PHE A 141 6.17 -10.69 -3.29
N ASP A 142 7.15 -11.06 -4.08
CA ASP A 142 8.00 -10.14 -4.84
C ASP A 142 7.18 -9.21 -5.75
N GLY A 143 7.45 -7.90 -5.67
CA GLY A 143 6.75 -6.88 -6.44
C GLY A 143 5.36 -6.52 -5.92
N SER A 144 4.88 -7.11 -4.83
CA SER A 144 3.53 -6.88 -4.30
C SER A 144 3.33 -5.52 -3.61
N ALA A 145 4.39 -4.72 -3.45
CA ALA A 145 4.35 -3.39 -2.84
C ALA A 145 4.81 -2.34 -3.86
N ALA A 146 3.90 -1.85 -4.68
CA ALA A 146 4.21 -0.79 -5.63
C ALA A 146 4.15 0.58 -4.96
N LEU A 147 5.08 1.47 -5.32
CA LEU A 147 5.22 2.81 -4.75
C LEU A 147 5.30 3.84 -5.88
N GLY A 148 4.51 4.91 -5.74
CA GLY A 148 4.65 6.11 -6.55
C GLY A 148 5.75 7.04 -6.05
N GLU A 149 5.77 8.28 -6.56
CA GLU A 149 6.71 9.29 -6.12
C GLU A 149 6.32 9.88 -4.75
N TRP A 150 7.33 10.12 -3.91
CA TRP A 150 7.12 10.67 -2.58
C TRP A 150 6.78 12.16 -2.61
N VAL A 151 5.72 12.53 -1.91
CA VAL A 151 5.26 13.91 -1.72
C VAL A 151 5.47 14.29 -0.25
N SER A 152 6.13 15.44 0.01
CA SER A 152 6.29 15.94 1.38
C SER A 152 4.93 16.22 2.02
N ILE A 153 4.77 15.82 3.29
CA ILE A 153 3.55 16.10 4.07
C ILE A 153 3.27 17.59 4.23
N GLU A 154 4.30 18.44 4.10
CA GLU A 154 4.15 19.90 4.16
C GLU A 154 3.30 20.49 3.02
N LYS A 155 3.07 19.71 1.95
CA LYS A 155 2.21 20.12 0.83
C LYS A 155 0.72 19.94 1.12
N PHE A 156 0.37 19.20 2.15
CA PHE A 156 -1.01 18.92 2.53
C PHE A 156 -1.41 19.76 3.74
N ARG A 157 -2.62 20.25 3.74
CA ARG A 157 -3.20 20.96 4.90
C ARG A 157 -3.40 20.01 6.06
N ASP A 158 -3.88 18.81 5.78
CA ASP A 158 -4.12 17.76 6.74
C ASP A 158 -3.97 16.39 6.07
N ILE A 159 -2.95 15.64 6.46
CA ILE A 159 -2.71 14.29 5.94
C ILE A 159 -3.82 13.30 6.29
N GLN A 160 -4.68 13.63 7.26
CA GLN A 160 -5.83 12.82 7.66
C GLN A 160 -7.08 13.11 6.81
N ALA A 161 -6.97 13.94 5.74
CA ALA A 161 -8.07 14.30 4.84
C ALA A 161 -7.58 14.42 3.39
N VAL A 162 -6.71 13.51 2.96
CA VAL A 162 -6.13 13.46 1.62
C VAL A 162 -6.97 12.57 0.72
N HIS A 163 -7.38 13.10 -0.43
CA HIS A 163 -8.05 12.32 -1.48
C HIS A 163 -7.04 11.65 -2.38
N PHE A 164 -7.36 10.46 -2.84
CA PHE A 164 -6.54 9.70 -3.77
C PHE A 164 -7.40 8.78 -4.63
N HIS A 165 -6.92 8.46 -5.82
CA HIS A 165 -7.59 7.48 -6.67
C HIS A 165 -6.62 6.68 -7.52
N LEU A 166 -7.12 5.62 -8.13
CA LEU A 166 -6.44 4.78 -9.11
C LEU A 166 -7.21 4.79 -10.41
N ASP A 167 -6.50 5.07 -11.48
CA ASP A 167 -6.95 4.83 -12.85
C ASP A 167 -6.33 3.57 -13.41
N ILE A 168 -7.12 2.78 -14.15
CA ILE A 168 -6.63 1.70 -15.00
C ILE A 168 -7.06 2.00 -16.44
N ASN A 169 -6.09 2.10 -17.32
CA ASN A 169 -6.30 2.39 -18.74
C ASN A 169 -7.12 3.69 -18.95
N GLY A 170 -6.88 4.69 -18.11
CA GLY A 170 -7.54 6.00 -18.13
C GLY A 170 -8.96 6.03 -17.57
N ASN A 171 -9.38 4.98 -16.85
CA ASN A 171 -10.67 4.95 -16.16
C ASN A 171 -10.45 4.82 -14.66
N THR A 172 -11.08 5.68 -13.88
CA THR A 172 -11.02 5.62 -12.41
C THR A 172 -11.74 4.38 -11.92
N VAL A 173 -11.01 3.54 -11.18
CA VAL A 173 -11.50 2.23 -10.69
C VAL A 173 -11.60 2.17 -9.17
N GLN A 174 -10.85 3.02 -8.47
CA GLN A 174 -10.88 3.08 -7.01
C GLN A 174 -10.61 4.50 -6.52
N GLU A 175 -11.40 4.98 -5.56
CA GLU A 175 -11.27 6.30 -4.95
C GLU A 175 -11.32 6.18 -3.43
N GLY A 176 -10.61 7.07 -2.73
CA GLY A 176 -10.60 7.09 -1.28
C GLY A 176 -10.19 8.43 -0.67
N CYS A 177 -10.48 8.55 0.61
CA CYS A 177 -10.01 9.67 1.43
C CYS A 177 -9.45 9.12 2.74
N THR A 178 -8.32 9.67 3.20
CA THR A 178 -7.72 9.25 4.47
C THR A 178 -8.59 9.58 5.69
N SER A 179 -9.57 10.47 5.55
CA SER A 179 -10.57 10.74 6.59
C SER A 179 -11.47 9.55 6.91
N ASP A 180 -11.59 8.60 5.97
CA ASP A 180 -12.45 7.42 6.10
C ASP A 180 -11.75 6.24 6.77
N MET A 181 -10.46 6.42 7.13
CA MET A 181 -9.69 5.42 7.87
C MET A 181 -10.28 5.19 9.27
N LEU A 182 -10.42 3.94 9.65
CA LEU A 182 -10.83 3.53 11.02
C LEU A 182 -9.77 3.87 12.06
N TYR A 183 -8.51 3.74 11.69
CA TYR A 183 -7.33 4.10 12.47
C TYR A 183 -6.47 5.07 11.67
N ARG A 184 -6.30 6.27 12.18
CA ARG A 184 -5.52 7.35 11.56
C ARG A 184 -4.02 7.02 11.56
N VAL A 185 -3.26 7.68 10.69
CA VAL A 185 -1.81 7.49 10.57
C VAL A 185 -1.10 7.58 11.92
N ASP A 186 -1.41 8.58 12.74
CA ASP A 186 -0.78 8.77 14.04
C ASP A 186 -1.10 7.63 15.02
N GLN A 187 -2.31 7.09 14.98
CA GLN A 187 -2.72 5.93 15.79
C GLN A 187 -1.98 4.67 15.34
N LEU A 188 -1.86 4.46 14.03
CA LEU A 188 -1.15 3.33 13.46
C LEU A 188 0.34 3.34 13.84
N ILE A 189 1.00 4.49 13.73
CA ILE A 189 2.40 4.68 14.14
C ILE A 189 2.57 4.41 15.64
N ALA A 190 1.69 4.97 16.47
CA ALA A 190 1.71 4.72 17.90
C ALA A 190 1.56 3.24 18.22
N TYR A 191 0.58 2.57 17.61
CA TYR A 191 0.30 1.15 17.81
C TYR A 191 1.48 0.27 17.37
N ILE A 192 1.93 0.41 16.12
CA ILE A 192 3.03 -0.38 15.54
C ILE A 192 4.31 -0.20 16.36
N SER A 193 4.58 1.02 16.84
CA SER A 193 5.78 1.32 17.61
C SER A 193 5.82 0.65 18.99
N GLN A 194 4.70 0.14 19.50
CA GLN A 194 4.69 -0.67 20.72
C GLN A 194 5.35 -2.04 20.52
N TYR A 195 5.25 -2.59 19.33
CA TYR A 195 5.79 -3.91 18.98
C TYR A 195 7.14 -3.82 18.26
N PHE A 196 7.29 -2.85 17.36
CA PHE A 196 8.46 -2.70 16.50
C PHE A 196 9.17 -1.37 16.72
N THR A 197 10.50 -1.37 16.67
CA THR A 197 11.26 -0.12 16.54
C THR A 197 11.15 0.35 15.09
N LEU A 198 10.52 1.51 14.89
CA LEU A 198 10.47 2.17 13.58
C LEU A 198 11.83 2.78 13.26
N LYS A 199 12.25 2.72 12.00
CA LYS A 199 13.51 3.27 11.50
C LYS A 199 13.24 4.24 10.36
N THR A 200 14.13 5.17 10.16
CA THR A 200 14.14 6.03 8.96
C THR A 200 14.15 5.16 7.72
N GLY A 201 13.23 5.41 6.80
CA GLY A 201 13.04 4.65 5.57
C GLY A 201 12.05 3.49 5.68
N ASP A 202 11.61 3.09 6.88
CA ASP A 202 10.45 2.19 6.99
C ASP A 202 9.22 2.82 6.34
N ILE A 203 8.33 2.00 5.79
CA ILE A 203 7.10 2.47 5.15
C ILE A 203 5.87 1.79 5.75
N LEU A 204 4.75 2.49 5.67
CA LEU A 204 3.47 2.05 6.20
C LEU A 204 2.39 2.21 5.14
N TYR A 205 1.87 1.10 4.63
CA TYR A 205 0.63 1.01 3.87
C TYR A 205 -0.54 1.14 4.84
N THR A 206 -1.44 2.09 4.59
CA THR A 206 -2.44 2.50 5.59
C THR A 206 -3.80 1.83 5.45
N GLY A 207 -3.94 0.91 4.51
CA GLY A 207 -5.19 0.26 4.14
C GLY A 207 -5.84 0.87 2.92
N THR A 208 -6.70 0.09 2.29
CA THR A 208 -7.37 0.41 1.03
C THR A 208 -8.86 0.68 1.23
N PRO A 209 -9.46 1.63 0.49
CA PRO A 209 -10.91 1.83 0.44
C PRO A 209 -11.61 0.72 -0.36
N ALA A 210 -12.94 0.73 -0.43
CA ALA A 210 -13.73 -0.14 -1.30
C ALA A 210 -13.39 0.11 -2.79
N GLY A 211 -13.72 -0.85 -3.65
CA GLY A 211 -13.46 -0.79 -5.09
C GLY A 211 -12.21 -1.57 -5.52
N VAL A 212 -11.74 -2.50 -4.69
CA VAL A 212 -10.64 -3.40 -5.09
C VAL A 212 -11.03 -4.30 -6.25
N GLY A 213 -10.09 -4.61 -7.13
CA GLY A 213 -10.38 -5.39 -8.33
C GLY A 213 -9.15 -6.05 -8.93
N PRO A 214 -9.35 -6.91 -9.95
CA PRO A 214 -8.25 -7.64 -10.59
C PRO A 214 -7.39 -6.74 -11.46
N VAL A 215 -6.10 -7.08 -11.54
CA VAL A 215 -5.21 -6.57 -12.58
C VAL A 215 -5.05 -7.62 -13.68
N HIS A 216 -4.88 -7.14 -14.91
CA HIS A 216 -4.69 -7.98 -16.09
C HIS A 216 -3.37 -7.65 -16.79
N ILE A 217 -2.99 -8.54 -17.71
CA ILE A 217 -1.85 -8.31 -18.58
C ILE A 217 -2.11 -7.06 -19.42
N ASP A 218 -1.08 -6.22 -19.56
CA ASP A 218 -1.10 -4.95 -20.29
C ASP A 218 -1.95 -3.83 -19.66
N ASP A 219 -2.44 -4.00 -18.42
CA ASP A 219 -3.06 -2.90 -17.69
C ASP A 219 -2.03 -1.82 -17.35
N HIS A 220 -2.42 -0.57 -17.60
CA HIS A 220 -1.67 0.63 -17.21
C HIS A 220 -2.33 1.26 -15.98
N LEU A 221 -1.62 1.27 -14.85
CA LEU A 221 -2.11 1.77 -13.57
C LEU A 221 -1.49 3.13 -13.26
N GLU A 222 -2.32 4.12 -12.95
CA GLU A 222 -1.93 5.47 -12.58
C GLU A 222 -2.59 5.87 -11.26
N GLY A 223 -1.78 6.16 -10.24
CA GLY A 223 -2.25 6.59 -8.93
C GLY A 223 -2.09 8.09 -8.72
N TYR A 224 -3.10 8.73 -8.14
CA TYR A 224 -3.17 10.18 -7.96
C TYR A 224 -3.42 10.57 -6.50
N ILE A 225 -2.87 11.72 -6.08
CA ILE A 225 -3.11 12.35 -4.77
C ILE A 225 -3.47 13.81 -5.00
N GLU A 226 -4.63 14.28 -4.49
CA GLU A 226 -5.04 15.69 -4.47
C GLU A 226 -4.94 16.35 -5.85
N ASP A 227 -5.72 15.94 -6.82
CA ASP A 227 -5.86 16.55 -8.16
C ASP A 227 -7.17 17.31 -8.33
#